data_0f6c837b6fdce36979d07cd5b93af948
#
_entry.id   0f6c837b6fdce36979d07cd5b93af948
#
_cell.length_a   1.000
_cell.length_b   1.000
_cell.length_c   1.000
_cell.angle_alpha   90.00
_cell.angle_beta   90.00
_cell.angle_gamma   90.00
#
_symmetry.space_group_name_H-M   'P 1'
#
loop_
_entity.id
_entity.type
_entity.pdbx_description
1 polymer ?
#
loop_
_entity_poly.entity_id
_entity_poly.type
_entity_poly.pdbx_seq_one_letter_code
_entity_poly.pdbx_strand_id
1 'polypeptide(L)'
;TVATKQPAMTAPAMAAKLKELGASGAIESFVDEITHLVRSQVASNDASSLQLVAEPDIPRGLAILDAPDIDSVVTRNRDLAAQLLQAADLWVFVTSAARYADAVPWDFLNEAQERHASIAVVCDRVPVEAMREVPADLGRLMTERGLADSPLFAVPETKTNAEGALPDQAVAPLRFFLSSLAQNQQKRREVIASTLSGAIGSVCERASYVAAGLEAQAVAASRLYEDAQSIMAESYRSIAAQSADGTLLRGEVLARWHEFVGTGEFMRAM
;
A
#
# COMPACT_ATOMS: atom_id res chain seq x y z
N THR A 1 10.42 17.11 12.66
CA THR A 1 9.05 17.45 12.25
C THR A 1 9.07 18.60 11.27
N VAL A 2 8.42 18.43 10.13
CA VAL A 2 8.56 19.35 8.99
C VAL A 2 7.21 19.73 8.41
N ALA A 3 6.78 20.98 8.23
CA ALA A 3 5.49 21.35 7.65
C ALA A 3 5.58 22.19 6.38
N THR A 4 5.03 21.78 5.26
CA THR A 4 4.86 22.63 4.08
C THR A 4 3.40 22.91 3.79
N LYS A 5 3.10 24.12 3.44
CA LYS A 5 1.77 24.63 3.09
C LYS A 5 1.69 24.96 1.59
N GLN A 6 1.98 23.98 0.73
CA GLN A 6 1.58 24.05 -0.68
C GLN A 6 0.84 22.76 -1.07
N PRO A 7 -0.15 22.83 -1.98
CA PRO A 7 -0.77 21.64 -2.50
C PRO A 7 0.34 20.75 -3.08
N ALA A 8 0.37 19.52 -2.65
CA ALA A 8 1.30 18.53 -3.19
C ALA A 8 1.21 18.60 -4.71
N MET A 9 2.33 18.85 -5.36
CA MET A 9 2.40 18.86 -6.81
C MET A 9 1.97 17.47 -7.28
N THR A 10 0.93 17.39 -8.08
CA THR A 10 0.42 16.11 -8.57
C THR A 10 1.49 15.40 -9.38
N ALA A 11 1.54 14.07 -9.34
CA ALA A 11 2.51 13.29 -10.09
C ALA A 11 2.64 13.69 -11.58
N PRO A 12 1.56 14.05 -12.30
CA PRO A 12 1.65 14.59 -13.66
C PRO A 12 2.36 15.95 -13.75
N ALA A 13 2.15 16.82 -12.78
CA ALA A 13 2.81 18.14 -12.76
C ALA A 13 4.30 18.01 -12.45
N MET A 14 4.69 17.08 -11.59
CA MET A 14 6.08 16.73 -11.28
C MET A 14 6.77 16.10 -12.49
N ALA A 15 6.12 15.17 -13.20
CA ALA A 15 6.64 14.58 -14.42
C ALA A 15 6.81 15.61 -15.56
N ALA A 16 5.88 16.57 -15.69
CA ALA A 16 5.99 17.65 -16.65
C ALA A 16 7.18 18.57 -16.34
N LYS A 17 7.38 18.92 -15.07
CA LYS A 17 8.50 19.77 -14.63
C LYS A 17 9.86 19.09 -14.75
N LEU A 18 9.93 17.79 -14.46
CA LEU A 18 11.14 16.96 -14.66
C LEU A 18 11.51 16.85 -16.15
N LYS A 19 10.51 16.84 -17.04
CA LYS A 19 10.70 16.81 -18.50
C LYS A 19 11.17 18.15 -19.06
N GLU A 20 10.76 19.25 -18.44
CA GLU A 20 11.14 20.63 -18.81
C GLU A 20 12.58 20.98 -18.40
N LEU A 21 13.10 20.40 -17.31
CA LEU A 21 14.39 20.74 -16.69
C LEU A 21 15.57 19.89 -17.19
N GLY A 22 15.35 18.83 -17.96
CA GLY A 22 16.43 17.90 -18.35
C GLY A 22 17.06 17.19 -17.11
N ALA A 23 17.45 15.95 -17.22
CA ALA A 23 17.75 15.08 -16.07
C ALA A 23 18.85 15.58 -15.11
N SER A 24 19.72 16.52 -15.51
CA SER A 24 20.83 17.03 -14.66
C SER A 24 20.48 18.31 -13.88
N GLY A 25 19.69 19.20 -14.45
CA GLY A 25 19.26 20.44 -13.77
C GLY A 25 18.04 20.27 -12.86
N ALA A 26 17.28 19.18 -13.06
CA ALA A 26 16.04 18.92 -12.33
C ALA A 26 16.27 18.68 -10.84
N ILE A 27 17.34 17.98 -10.47
CA ILE A 27 17.64 17.66 -9.06
C ILE A 27 18.12 18.90 -8.32
N GLU A 28 18.99 19.72 -8.93
CA GLU A 28 19.48 20.95 -8.32
C GLU A 28 18.37 21.98 -8.17
N SER A 29 17.55 22.18 -9.19
CA SER A 29 16.40 23.10 -9.12
C SER A 29 15.33 22.61 -8.14
N PHE A 30 15.11 21.32 -8.02
CA PHE A 30 14.19 20.75 -7.03
C PHE A 30 14.70 20.92 -5.60
N VAL A 31 16.00 20.74 -5.38
CA VAL A 31 16.65 20.98 -4.08
C VAL A 31 16.62 22.48 -3.74
N ASP A 32 16.85 23.37 -4.69
CA ASP A 32 16.77 24.83 -4.49
C ASP A 32 15.33 25.29 -4.22
N GLU A 33 14.35 24.73 -4.93
CA GLU A 33 12.93 25.03 -4.72
C GLU A 33 12.44 24.54 -3.36
N ILE A 34 12.85 23.33 -2.94
CA ILE A 34 12.60 22.83 -1.58
C ILE A 34 13.31 23.70 -0.55
N THR A 35 14.56 24.08 -0.77
CA THR A 35 15.34 24.93 0.15
C THR A 35 14.71 26.31 0.28
N HIS A 36 14.17 26.86 -0.80
CA HIS A 36 13.45 28.14 -0.78
C HIS A 36 12.10 28.02 -0.06
N LEU A 37 11.38 26.92 -0.27
CA LEU A 37 10.13 26.60 0.43
C LEU A 37 10.35 26.43 1.94
N VAL A 38 11.41 25.75 2.34
CA VAL A 38 11.80 25.57 3.76
C VAL A 38 12.05 26.89 4.47
N ARG A 39 12.64 27.88 3.79
CA ARG A 39 12.95 29.19 4.37
C ARG A 39 11.74 30.10 4.54
N SER A 40 10.62 29.84 3.90
CA SER A 40 9.46 30.75 3.85
C SER A 40 8.26 30.31 4.69
N GLN A 41 8.35 29.23 5.50
CA GLN A 41 7.14 28.60 6.04
C GLN A 41 6.83 28.91 7.50
N VAL A 42 5.59 29.34 7.71
CA VAL A 42 4.92 29.42 9.02
C VAL A 42 4.42 28.02 9.39
N ALA A 43 4.69 27.57 10.63
CA ALA A 43 4.16 26.32 11.16
C ALA A 43 2.64 26.23 10.95
N SER A 44 2.16 25.11 10.39
CA SER A 44 0.74 24.85 10.16
C SER A 44 0.31 23.70 11.04
N ASN A 45 -0.83 23.85 11.73
CA ASN A 45 -1.49 22.78 12.48
C ASN A 45 -2.43 21.94 11.61
N ASP A 46 -2.38 22.10 10.28
CA ASP A 46 -3.18 21.30 9.37
C ASP A 46 -2.62 19.87 9.27
N ALA A 47 -3.42 18.89 9.67
CA ALA A 47 -3.08 17.47 9.63
C ALA A 47 -2.83 16.93 8.20
N SER A 48 -3.13 17.71 7.15
CA SER A 48 -2.84 17.38 5.74
C SER A 48 -1.55 17.99 5.23
N SER A 49 -0.82 18.72 6.07
CA SER A 49 0.43 19.40 5.69
C SER A 49 1.64 18.66 6.25
N LEU A 50 2.71 18.64 5.45
CA LEU A 50 4.03 18.17 5.86
C LEU A 50 4.83 19.37 6.37
N GLN A 51 5.33 19.34 7.60
CA GLN A 51 6.12 20.43 8.18
C GLN A 51 7.63 20.23 7.99
N LEU A 52 8.42 21.09 7.35
CA LEU A 52 9.87 21.04 7.19
C LEU A 52 10.58 21.85 8.30
N VAL A 53 11.40 21.20 9.11
CA VAL A 53 12.24 21.82 10.14
C VAL A 53 13.71 21.65 9.76
N ALA A 54 14.43 22.75 9.59
CA ALA A 54 15.86 22.66 9.40
C ALA A 54 16.53 22.39 10.76
N GLU A 55 17.15 21.21 10.88
CA GLU A 55 17.84 20.79 12.09
C GLU A 55 19.34 20.68 11.83
N PRO A 56 20.18 21.52 12.47
CA PRO A 56 21.62 21.53 12.24
C PRO A 56 22.32 20.22 12.59
N ASP A 57 21.76 19.45 13.51
CA ASP A 57 22.32 18.18 13.97
C ASP A 57 22.07 17.03 13.03
N ILE A 58 21.17 17.20 12.04
CA ILE A 58 20.94 16.22 10.99
C ILE A 58 21.97 16.41 9.87
N PRO A 59 22.78 15.38 9.57
CA PRO A 59 23.79 15.48 8.53
C PRO A 59 23.20 15.79 7.14
N ARG A 60 23.92 16.56 6.33
CA ARG A 60 23.52 16.82 4.94
C ARG A 60 23.31 15.52 4.16
N GLY A 61 22.23 15.46 3.41
CA GLY A 61 21.86 14.29 2.61
C GLY A 61 21.03 13.24 3.38
N LEU A 62 20.62 13.57 4.60
CA LEU A 62 19.65 12.80 5.38
C LEU A 62 18.43 13.70 5.69
N ALA A 63 17.24 13.15 5.52
CA ALA A 63 16.00 13.74 6.00
C ALA A 63 15.29 12.69 6.86
N ILE A 64 14.82 13.08 8.03
CA ILE A 64 14.04 12.22 8.91
C ILE A 64 12.57 12.65 8.78
N LEU A 65 11.73 11.69 8.40
CA LEU A 65 10.30 11.89 8.25
C LEU A 65 9.59 11.25 9.44
N ASP A 66 8.91 12.06 10.25
CA ASP A 66 8.06 11.58 11.33
C ASP A 66 6.66 11.30 10.79
N ALA A 67 6.30 10.03 10.73
CA ALA A 67 5.01 9.57 10.22
C ALA A 67 4.02 9.36 11.37
N PRO A 68 2.71 9.55 11.14
CA PRO A 68 1.69 9.18 12.12
C PRO A 68 1.76 7.70 12.50
N ASP A 69 1.22 7.36 13.68
CA ASP A 69 1.17 5.98 14.15
C ASP A 69 0.42 5.08 13.16
N ILE A 70 1.06 4.00 12.77
CA ILE A 70 0.51 3.01 11.83
C ILE A 70 -0.64 2.20 12.42
N ASP A 71 -0.73 2.09 13.73
CA ASP A 71 -1.82 1.45 14.48
C ASP A 71 -2.91 2.44 14.94
N SER A 72 -2.88 3.67 14.42
CA SER A 72 -3.88 4.69 14.74
C SER A 72 -5.30 4.18 14.40
N VAL A 73 -6.24 4.44 15.31
CA VAL A 73 -7.68 4.19 15.07
C VAL A 73 -8.24 5.08 13.95
N VAL A 74 -7.56 6.17 13.60
CA VAL A 74 -7.95 7.09 12.55
C VAL A 74 -7.42 6.57 11.21
N THR A 75 -8.31 6.12 10.34
CA THR A 75 -7.97 5.55 9.00
C THR A 75 -7.09 6.49 8.18
N ARG A 76 -7.39 7.80 8.19
CA ARG A 76 -6.59 8.80 7.47
C ARG A 76 -5.12 8.83 7.90
N ASN A 77 -4.84 8.62 9.19
CA ASN A 77 -3.46 8.60 9.70
C ASN A 77 -2.72 7.37 9.16
N ARG A 78 -3.38 6.22 9.11
CA ARG A 78 -2.82 4.99 8.52
C ARG A 78 -2.54 5.14 7.04
N ASP A 79 -3.48 5.72 6.29
CA ASP A 79 -3.32 5.97 4.85
C ASP A 79 -2.16 6.94 4.58
N LEU A 80 -2.04 7.99 5.41
CA LEU A 80 -0.94 8.94 5.31
C LEU A 80 0.40 8.28 5.65
N ALA A 81 0.47 7.51 6.74
CA ALA A 81 1.67 6.75 7.09
C ALA A 81 2.08 5.81 5.94
N ALA A 82 1.15 5.07 5.35
CA ALA A 82 1.43 4.19 4.22
C ALA A 82 1.95 4.94 2.99
N GLN A 83 1.45 6.15 2.70
CA GLN A 83 1.94 7.00 1.60
C GLN A 83 3.36 7.52 1.88
N LEU A 84 3.62 7.98 3.11
CA LEU A 84 4.94 8.48 3.51
C LEU A 84 5.99 7.37 3.49
N LEU A 85 5.62 6.18 3.93
CA LEU A 85 6.47 4.99 3.90
C LEU A 85 6.85 4.59 2.46
N GLN A 86 5.97 4.80 1.48
CA GLN A 86 6.28 4.55 0.07
C GLN A 86 7.34 5.50 -0.50
N ALA A 87 7.49 6.69 0.08
CA ALA A 87 8.46 7.69 -0.35
C ALA A 87 9.81 7.59 0.38
N ALA A 88 9.92 6.77 1.41
CA ALA A 88 11.13 6.65 2.22
C ALA A 88 12.10 5.62 1.63
N ASP A 89 13.39 5.96 1.59
CA ASP A 89 14.46 5.04 1.18
C ASP A 89 14.80 4.01 2.27
N LEU A 90 14.62 4.39 3.53
CA LEU A 90 14.85 3.55 4.72
C LEU A 90 13.70 3.74 5.70
N TRP A 91 13.13 2.65 6.15
CA TRP A 91 12.14 2.65 7.23
C TRP A 91 12.81 2.43 8.57
N VAL A 92 12.64 3.35 9.49
CA VAL A 92 13.01 3.17 10.90
C VAL A 92 11.73 2.85 11.65
N PHE A 93 11.49 1.57 11.86
CA PHE A 93 10.32 1.08 12.57
C PHE A 93 10.58 1.12 14.08
N VAL A 94 9.77 1.90 14.82
CA VAL A 94 9.91 2.06 16.27
C VAL A 94 8.79 1.32 16.98
N THR A 95 9.17 0.40 17.85
CA THR A 95 8.27 -0.30 18.76
C THR A 95 8.77 -0.20 20.21
N SER A 96 7.97 -0.61 21.16
CA SER A 96 8.39 -0.62 22.58
C SER A 96 8.51 -2.04 23.12
N ALA A 97 9.25 -2.18 24.22
CA ALA A 97 9.37 -3.46 24.93
C ALA A 97 8.02 -4.07 25.35
N ALA A 98 6.97 -3.25 25.49
CA ALA A 98 5.63 -3.73 25.84
C ALA A 98 4.81 -4.17 24.63
N ARG A 99 5.17 -3.76 23.40
CA ARG A 99 4.34 -3.91 22.19
C ARG A 99 5.03 -4.56 20.99
N TYR A 100 6.29 -4.93 21.10
CA TYR A 100 7.06 -5.48 19.97
C TYR A 100 6.49 -6.79 19.41
N ALA A 101 5.66 -7.50 20.17
CA ALA A 101 5.00 -8.73 19.74
C ALA A 101 3.58 -8.53 19.19
N ASP A 102 3.05 -7.29 19.16
CA ASP A 102 1.71 -6.99 18.67
C ASP A 102 1.60 -7.31 17.17
N ALA A 103 0.45 -7.87 16.74
CA ALA A 103 0.26 -8.35 15.37
C ALA A 103 0.25 -7.21 14.34
N VAL A 104 -0.46 -6.11 14.62
CA VAL A 104 -0.64 -4.99 13.66
C VAL A 104 0.69 -4.40 13.17
N PRO A 105 1.65 -4.06 14.03
CA PRO A 105 2.98 -3.64 13.60
C PRO A 105 3.68 -4.63 12.67
N TRP A 106 3.53 -5.91 12.92
CA TRP A 106 4.16 -6.95 12.10
C TRP A 106 3.55 -7.07 10.71
N ASP A 107 2.26 -6.79 10.54
CA ASP A 107 1.64 -6.78 9.21
C ASP A 107 2.27 -5.72 8.30
N PHE A 108 2.55 -4.53 8.86
CA PHE A 108 3.28 -3.47 8.13
C PHE A 108 4.73 -3.83 7.82
N LEU A 109 5.43 -4.48 8.75
CA LEU A 109 6.80 -4.96 8.51
C LEU A 109 6.83 -6.04 7.43
N ASN A 110 5.86 -6.95 7.40
CA ASN A 110 5.71 -7.95 6.35
C ASN A 110 5.45 -7.29 4.99
N GLU A 111 4.55 -6.29 4.92
CA GLU A 111 4.31 -5.53 3.69
C GLU A 111 5.56 -4.79 3.20
N ALA A 112 6.33 -4.22 4.12
CA ALA A 112 7.60 -3.58 3.79
C ALA A 112 8.63 -4.58 3.26
N GLN A 113 8.70 -5.77 3.84
CA GLN A 113 9.57 -6.85 3.40
C GLN A 113 9.19 -7.37 2.01
N GLU A 114 7.90 -7.57 1.74
CA GLU A 114 7.40 -7.96 0.42
C GLU A 114 7.80 -6.97 -0.68
N ARG A 115 7.93 -5.71 -0.30
CA ARG A 115 8.43 -4.63 -1.19
C ARG A 115 9.96 -4.53 -1.22
N HIS A 116 10.68 -5.37 -0.47
CA HIS A 116 12.12 -5.31 -0.31
C HIS A 116 12.62 -3.94 0.17
N ALA A 117 11.82 -3.24 0.98
CA ALA A 117 12.22 -1.98 1.57
C ALA A 117 13.38 -2.20 2.56
N SER A 118 14.30 -1.25 2.62
CA SER A 118 15.33 -1.25 3.65
C SER A 118 14.70 -0.89 5.00
N ILE A 119 14.86 -1.78 6.00
CA ILE A 119 14.23 -1.64 7.31
C ILE A 119 15.30 -1.63 8.40
N ALA A 120 15.17 -0.73 9.37
CA ALA A 120 15.85 -0.75 10.65
C ALA A 120 14.80 -0.79 11.76
N VAL A 121 15.01 -1.57 12.80
CA VAL A 121 14.07 -1.70 13.90
C VAL A 121 14.65 -1.08 15.16
N VAL A 122 13.84 -0.29 15.88
CA VAL A 122 14.16 0.31 17.16
C VAL A 122 13.18 -0.21 18.19
N CYS A 123 13.69 -0.86 19.24
CA CYS A 123 12.91 -1.23 20.41
C CYS A 123 13.18 -0.22 21.51
N ASP A 124 12.22 0.65 21.80
CA ASP A 124 12.36 1.68 22.82
C ASP A 124 11.79 1.22 24.19
N ARG A 125 12.06 2.02 25.24
CA ARG A 125 11.58 1.78 26.60
C ARG A 125 11.85 0.35 27.08
N VAL A 126 13.03 -0.17 26.76
CA VAL A 126 13.45 -1.48 27.25
C VAL A 126 13.89 -1.33 28.72
N PRO A 127 13.24 -2.02 29.69
CA PRO A 127 13.68 -2.02 31.06
C PRO A 127 15.15 -2.42 31.14
N VAL A 128 15.92 -1.77 32.04
CA VAL A 128 17.37 -2.00 32.17
C VAL A 128 17.66 -3.48 32.44
N GLU A 129 16.81 -4.12 33.23
CA GLU A 129 16.90 -5.53 33.59
C GLU A 129 16.66 -6.45 32.40
N ALA A 130 15.83 -6.02 31.46
CA ALA A 130 15.43 -6.77 30.26
C ALA A 130 16.23 -6.41 28.98
N MET A 131 17.24 -5.54 29.10
CA MET A 131 18.07 -5.10 27.96
C MET A 131 18.78 -6.24 27.23
N ARG A 132 18.89 -7.39 27.84
CA ARG A 132 19.48 -8.58 27.20
C ARG A 132 18.43 -9.50 26.60
N GLU A 133 17.29 -9.65 27.25
CA GLU A 133 16.26 -10.62 26.87
C GLU A 133 15.34 -10.09 25.77
N VAL A 134 14.80 -8.88 25.92
CA VAL A 134 13.84 -8.29 24.96
C VAL A 134 14.45 -8.11 23.58
N PRO A 135 15.64 -7.53 23.38
CA PRO A 135 16.23 -7.43 22.06
C PRO A 135 16.60 -8.80 21.45
N ALA A 136 16.96 -9.78 22.27
CA ALA A 136 17.25 -11.13 21.79
C ALA A 136 15.99 -11.83 21.29
N ASP A 137 14.87 -11.71 22.01
CA ASP A 137 13.59 -12.27 21.59
C ASP A 137 13.04 -11.56 20.34
N LEU A 138 13.10 -10.23 20.30
CA LEU A 138 12.72 -9.48 19.10
C LEU A 138 13.60 -9.85 17.90
N GLY A 139 14.91 -10.00 18.07
CA GLY A 139 15.82 -10.45 17.00
C GLY A 139 15.48 -11.86 16.49
N ARG A 140 15.04 -12.76 17.39
CA ARG A 140 14.54 -14.08 16.98
C ARG A 140 13.25 -13.95 16.15
N LEU A 141 12.29 -13.15 16.59
CA LEU A 141 11.05 -12.88 15.84
C LEU A 141 11.32 -12.25 14.47
N MET A 142 12.27 -11.31 14.41
CA MET A 142 12.71 -10.71 13.14
C MET A 142 13.28 -11.78 12.20
N THR A 143 14.12 -12.67 12.72
CA THR A 143 14.72 -13.76 11.92
C THR A 143 13.66 -14.73 11.40
N GLU A 144 12.73 -15.14 12.24
CA GLU A 144 11.61 -16.03 11.87
C GLU A 144 10.72 -15.43 10.77
N ARG A 145 10.68 -14.11 10.68
CA ARG A 145 9.86 -13.37 9.71
C ARG A 145 10.67 -12.76 8.55
N GLY A 146 11.91 -13.23 8.34
CA GLY A 146 12.72 -12.85 7.19
C GLY A 146 13.41 -11.50 7.29
N LEU A 147 13.47 -10.89 8.47
CA LEU A 147 14.14 -9.60 8.74
C LEU A 147 15.50 -9.78 9.42
N ALA A 148 16.17 -10.92 9.21
CA ALA A 148 17.45 -11.24 9.86
C ALA A 148 18.56 -10.21 9.54
N ASP A 149 18.54 -9.63 8.35
CA ASP A 149 19.54 -8.65 7.91
C ASP A 149 19.22 -7.21 8.32
N SER A 150 18.06 -6.98 8.92
CA SER A 150 17.64 -5.64 9.37
C SER A 150 18.32 -5.29 10.70
N PRO A 151 18.98 -4.11 10.82
CA PRO A 151 19.60 -3.70 12.07
C PRO A 151 18.55 -3.47 13.16
N LEU A 152 18.86 -3.96 14.36
CA LEU A 152 18.04 -3.79 15.56
C LEU A 152 18.77 -2.91 16.57
N PHE A 153 18.08 -1.88 17.06
CA PHE A 153 18.57 -0.97 18.08
C PHE A 153 17.67 -1.05 19.31
N ALA A 154 18.27 -1.24 20.49
CA ALA A 154 17.55 -1.20 21.76
C ALA A 154 17.84 0.11 22.49
N VAL A 155 16.78 0.80 22.88
CA VAL A 155 16.86 2.04 23.65
C VAL A 155 16.34 1.75 25.07
N PRO A 156 17.18 1.92 26.10
CA PRO A 156 16.78 1.65 27.47
C PRO A 156 15.71 2.65 27.95
N GLU A 157 14.83 2.18 28.81
CA GLU A 157 13.91 3.06 29.53
C GLU A 157 14.71 4.03 30.38
N THR A 158 14.57 5.32 30.12
CA THR A 158 15.32 6.38 30.79
C THR A 158 14.50 7.65 30.87
N LYS A 159 14.85 8.53 31.81
CA LYS A 159 14.22 9.84 31.91
C LYS A 159 14.67 10.75 30.77
N THR A 160 13.73 11.45 30.20
CA THR A 160 14.00 12.53 29.25
C THR A 160 14.47 13.79 29.98
N ASN A 161 15.19 14.65 29.29
CA ASN A 161 15.58 15.97 29.81
C ASN A 161 14.36 16.95 29.86
N ALA A 162 14.59 18.21 30.23
CA ALA A 162 13.55 19.22 30.35
C ALA A 162 12.86 19.52 29.02
N GLU A 163 13.55 19.34 27.90
CA GLU A 163 13.07 19.52 26.53
C GLU A 163 12.38 18.25 25.98
N GLY A 164 12.27 17.17 26.77
CA GLY A 164 11.68 15.90 26.35
C GLY A 164 12.60 15.01 25.53
N ALA A 165 13.88 15.36 25.37
CA ALA A 165 14.83 14.57 24.61
C ALA A 165 15.45 13.44 25.46
N LEU A 166 15.78 12.32 24.80
CA LEU A 166 16.50 11.21 25.40
C LEU A 166 17.98 11.56 25.55
N PRO A 167 18.68 10.99 26.58
CA PRO A 167 20.11 11.12 26.70
C PRO A 167 20.86 10.63 25.46
N ASP A 168 21.89 11.34 25.03
CA ASP A 168 22.68 10.99 23.83
C ASP A 168 23.20 9.55 23.85
N GLN A 169 23.60 9.06 25.01
CA GLN A 169 24.11 7.70 25.17
C GLN A 169 23.05 6.63 24.88
N ALA A 170 21.77 6.91 25.16
CA ALA A 170 20.67 5.96 24.95
C ALA A 170 20.40 5.75 23.45
N VAL A 171 20.62 6.78 22.64
CA VAL A 171 20.35 6.76 21.18
C VAL A 171 21.62 6.72 20.33
N ALA A 172 22.81 6.68 20.97
CA ALA A 172 24.10 6.72 20.29
C ALA A 172 24.27 5.66 19.16
N PRO A 173 23.87 4.39 19.34
CA PRO A 173 23.99 3.39 18.28
C PRO A 173 23.15 3.74 17.04
N LEU A 174 21.92 4.19 17.23
CA LEU A 174 21.02 4.62 16.14
C LEU A 174 21.57 5.86 15.46
N ARG A 175 22.01 6.87 16.24
CA ARG A 175 22.62 8.11 15.71
C ARG A 175 23.86 7.79 14.88
N PHE A 176 24.72 6.90 15.36
CA PHE A 176 25.90 6.46 14.62
C PHE A 176 25.54 5.78 13.29
N PHE A 177 24.56 4.90 13.31
CA PHE A 177 24.06 4.23 12.10
C PHE A 177 23.56 5.25 11.07
N LEU A 178 22.66 6.15 11.47
CA LEU A 178 22.12 7.19 10.59
C LEU A 178 23.22 8.15 10.08
N SER A 179 24.14 8.57 10.94
CA SER A 179 25.27 9.41 10.57
C SER A 179 26.21 8.69 9.59
N SER A 180 26.48 7.40 9.80
CA SER A 180 27.28 6.61 8.89
C SER A 180 26.64 6.47 7.50
N LEU A 181 25.33 6.35 7.48
CA LEU A 181 24.56 6.33 6.24
C LEU A 181 24.63 7.68 5.51
N ALA A 182 24.46 8.79 6.26
CA ALA A 182 24.55 10.15 5.72
C ALA A 182 25.93 10.48 5.14
N GLN A 183 27.00 10.02 5.80
CA GLN A 183 28.39 10.30 5.37
C GLN A 183 28.88 9.39 4.23
N ASN A 184 28.32 8.20 4.10
CA ASN A 184 28.75 7.22 3.11
C ASN A 184 27.81 7.22 1.90
N GLN A 185 28.19 7.92 0.84
CA GLN A 185 27.43 7.98 -0.40
C GLN A 185 27.20 6.60 -1.03
N GLN A 186 28.17 5.70 -0.92
CA GLN A 186 28.04 4.36 -1.47
C GLN A 186 26.95 3.56 -0.71
N LYS A 187 26.96 3.58 0.61
CA LYS A 187 25.92 2.93 1.42
C LYS A 187 24.52 3.50 1.15
N ARG A 188 24.40 4.82 0.97
CA ARG A 188 23.12 5.43 0.59
C ARG A 188 22.64 4.92 -0.77
N ARG A 189 23.52 4.85 -1.75
CA ARG A 189 23.18 4.32 -3.09
C ARG A 189 22.74 2.86 -3.02
N GLU A 190 23.38 2.06 -2.20
CA GLU A 190 23.00 0.66 -1.97
C GLU A 190 21.60 0.54 -1.37
N VAL A 191 21.28 1.32 -0.35
CA VAL A 191 19.95 1.38 0.26
C VAL A 191 18.89 1.80 -0.77
N ILE A 192 19.11 2.91 -1.48
CA ILE A 192 18.19 3.42 -2.51
C ILE A 192 18.03 2.37 -3.63
N ALA A 193 19.11 1.78 -4.11
CA ALA A 193 19.07 0.78 -5.17
C ALA A 193 18.32 -0.48 -4.74
N SER A 194 18.51 -0.94 -3.50
CA SER A 194 17.79 -2.08 -2.94
C SER A 194 16.29 -1.82 -2.88
N THR A 195 15.89 -0.69 -2.30
CA THR A 195 14.48 -0.29 -2.19
C THR A 195 13.84 -0.12 -3.57
N LEU A 196 14.52 0.53 -4.51
CA LEU A 196 14.02 0.72 -5.87
C LEU A 196 13.88 -0.61 -6.62
N SER A 197 14.88 -1.49 -6.53
CA SER A 197 14.86 -2.81 -7.16
C SER A 197 13.71 -3.66 -6.60
N GLY A 198 13.49 -3.63 -5.29
CA GLY A 198 12.38 -4.30 -4.63
C GLY A 198 11.02 -3.77 -5.08
N ALA A 199 10.88 -2.45 -5.16
CA ALA A 199 9.66 -1.82 -5.64
C ALA A 199 9.33 -2.21 -7.09
N ILE A 200 10.35 -2.23 -7.99
CA ILE A 200 10.17 -2.67 -9.37
C ILE A 200 9.77 -4.15 -9.43
N GLY A 201 10.44 -5.02 -8.65
CA GLY A 201 10.10 -6.44 -8.56
C GLY A 201 8.64 -6.66 -8.14
N SER A 202 8.21 -6.00 -7.07
CA SER A 202 6.82 -6.05 -6.57
C SER A 202 5.79 -5.58 -7.61
N VAL A 203 6.09 -4.53 -8.39
CA VAL A 203 5.22 -4.08 -9.49
C VAL A 203 5.12 -5.13 -10.58
N CYS A 204 6.23 -5.76 -10.97
CA CYS A 204 6.25 -6.82 -11.98
C CYS A 204 5.44 -8.05 -11.55
N GLU A 205 5.55 -8.46 -10.28
CA GLU A 205 4.78 -9.58 -9.72
C GLU A 205 3.28 -9.28 -9.71
N ARG A 206 2.89 -8.10 -9.25
CA ARG A 206 1.49 -7.65 -9.26
C ARG A 206 0.92 -7.55 -10.67
N ALA A 207 1.69 -7.03 -11.62
CA ALA A 207 1.29 -6.95 -13.02
C ALA A 207 1.05 -8.36 -13.60
N SER A 208 1.91 -9.32 -13.29
CA SER A 208 1.76 -10.72 -13.70
C SER A 208 0.51 -11.36 -13.10
N TYR A 209 0.25 -11.12 -11.82
CA TYR A 209 -0.97 -11.60 -11.14
C TYR A 209 -2.25 -11.04 -11.78
N VAL A 210 -2.28 -9.72 -12.05
CA VAL A 210 -3.42 -9.06 -12.71
C VAL A 210 -3.61 -9.60 -14.13
N ALA A 211 -2.52 -9.80 -14.89
CA ALA A 211 -2.57 -10.36 -16.23
C ALA A 211 -3.18 -11.77 -16.25
N ALA A 212 -2.76 -12.64 -15.33
CA ALA A 212 -3.33 -13.97 -15.18
C ALA A 212 -4.82 -13.94 -14.81
N GLY A 213 -5.23 -13.02 -13.95
CA GLY A 213 -6.64 -12.79 -13.60
C GLY A 213 -7.48 -12.33 -14.79
N LEU A 214 -6.98 -11.42 -15.61
CA LEU A 214 -7.64 -10.96 -16.84
C LEU A 214 -7.78 -12.08 -17.87
N GLU A 215 -6.75 -12.92 -18.03
CA GLU A 215 -6.80 -14.07 -18.92
C GLU A 215 -7.85 -15.09 -18.48
N ALA A 216 -7.91 -15.40 -17.19
CA ALA A 216 -8.94 -16.26 -16.62
C ALA A 216 -10.36 -15.70 -16.86
N GLN A 217 -10.55 -14.40 -16.70
CA GLN A 217 -11.83 -13.73 -16.98
C GLN A 217 -12.20 -13.80 -18.47
N ALA A 218 -11.25 -13.59 -19.36
CA ALA A 218 -11.46 -13.68 -20.80
C ALA A 218 -11.90 -15.09 -21.21
N VAL A 219 -11.24 -16.13 -20.67
CA VAL A 219 -11.62 -17.54 -20.91
C VAL A 219 -13.02 -17.82 -20.37
N ALA A 220 -13.36 -17.36 -19.17
CA ALA A 220 -14.69 -17.54 -18.61
C ALA A 220 -15.78 -16.83 -19.45
N ALA A 221 -15.52 -15.61 -19.88
CA ALA A 221 -16.43 -14.85 -20.74
C ALA A 221 -16.66 -15.56 -22.08
N SER A 222 -15.60 -16.09 -22.72
CA SER A 222 -15.71 -16.86 -23.96
C SER A 222 -16.58 -18.12 -23.77
N ARG A 223 -16.39 -18.87 -22.69
CA ARG A 223 -17.20 -20.05 -22.39
C ARG A 223 -18.67 -19.69 -22.20
N LEU A 224 -18.96 -18.63 -21.43
CA LEU A 224 -20.34 -18.16 -21.22
C LEU A 224 -21.00 -17.77 -22.55
N TYR A 225 -20.25 -17.13 -23.42
CA TYR A 225 -20.75 -16.76 -24.76
C TYR A 225 -21.05 -17.99 -25.62
N GLU A 226 -20.18 -18.97 -25.65
CA GLU A 226 -20.37 -20.25 -26.36
C GLU A 226 -21.57 -21.03 -25.81
N ASP A 227 -21.70 -21.12 -24.49
CA ASP A 227 -22.85 -21.75 -23.83
C ASP A 227 -24.16 -21.05 -24.19
N ALA A 228 -24.18 -19.71 -24.12
CA ALA A 228 -25.37 -18.93 -24.52
C ALA A 228 -25.75 -19.15 -25.97
N GLN A 229 -24.79 -19.15 -26.90
CA GLN A 229 -25.03 -19.46 -28.30
C GLN A 229 -25.59 -20.87 -28.51
N SER A 230 -25.02 -21.87 -27.80
CA SER A 230 -25.47 -23.25 -27.87
C SER A 230 -26.93 -23.39 -27.41
N ILE A 231 -27.26 -22.79 -26.26
CA ILE A 231 -28.62 -22.80 -25.69
C ILE A 231 -29.60 -22.09 -26.63
N MET A 232 -29.21 -20.95 -27.19
CA MET A 232 -30.06 -20.24 -28.14
C MET A 232 -30.30 -21.07 -29.43
N ALA A 233 -29.25 -21.71 -29.96
CA ALA A 233 -29.38 -22.56 -31.15
C ALA A 233 -30.25 -23.81 -30.89
N GLU A 234 -30.13 -24.40 -29.69
CA GLU A 234 -30.99 -25.53 -29.29
C GLU A 234 -32.46 -25.10 -29.11
N SER A 235 -32.67 -23.97 -28.46
CA SER A 235 -34.01 -23.39 -28.27
C SER A 235 -34.65 -23.06 -29.60
N TYR A 236 -33.90 -22.47 -30.55
CA TYR A 236 -34.39 -22.19 -31.90
C TYR A 236 -34.79 -23.45 -32.65
N ARG A 237 -33.93 -24.51 -32.59
CA ARG A 237 -34.23 -25.80 -33.22
C ARG A 237 -35.48 -26.45 -32.61
N SER A 238 -35.62 -26.40 -31.30
CA SER A 238 -36.79 -26.91 -30.58
C SER A 238 -38.07 -26.17 -30.98
N ILE A 239 -38.04 -24.84 -31.00
CA ILE A 239 -39.19 -24.02 -31.41
C ILE A 239 -39.54 -24.29 -32.89
N ALA A 240 -38.55 -24.36 -33.79
CA ALA A 240 -38.79 -24.67 -35.21
C ALA A 240 -39.42 -26.04 -35.41
N ALA A 241 -38.96 -27.08 -34.69
CA ALA A 241 -39.53 -28.40 -34.75
C ALA A 241 -40.98 -28.43 -34.24
N GLN A 242 -41.26 -27.82 -33.08
CA GLN A 242 -42.61 -27.72 -32.50
C GLN A 242 -43.55 -26.87 -33.35
N SER A 243 -43.02 -25.88 -34.05
CA SER A 243 -43.81 -25.10 -35.04
C SER A 243 -44.15 -25.93 -36.27
N ALA A 244 -43.19 -26.71 -36.76
CA ALA A 244 -43.38 -27.55 -37.97
C ALA A 244 -44.36 -28.72 -37.73
N ASP A 245 -44.35 -29.34 -36.57
CA ASP A 245 -45.27 -30.43 -36.22
C ASP A 245 -46.60 -29.94 -35.61
N GLY A 246 -46.75 -28.62 -35.45
CA GLY A 246 -47.95 -27.97 -34.92
C GLY A 246 -48.14 -28.13 -33.40
N THR A 247 -47.21 -28.70 -32.66
CA THR A 247 -47.33 -28.89 -31.21
C THR A 247 -47.38 -27.58 -30.43
N LEU A 248 -46.68 -26.54 -30.88
CA LEU A 248 -46.76 -25.20 -30.31
C LEU A 248 -48.15 -24.60 -30.34
N LEU A 249 -48.91 -24.86 -31.41
CA LEU A 249 -50.24 -24.30 -31.58
C LEU A 249 -51.32 -25.15 -30.95
N ARG A 250 -51.07 -26.48 -30.77
CA ARG A 250 -52.02 -27.42 -30.21
C ARG A 250 -52.45 -27.05 -28.79
N GLY A 251 -51.51 -26.61 -27.96
CA GLY A 251 -51.79 -26.19 -26.58
C GLY A 251 -52.76 -25.02 -26.52
N GLU A 252 -52.52 -23.98 -27.30
CA GLU A 252 -53.35 -22.77 -27.36
C GLU A 252 -54.70 -23.04 -28.03
N VAL A 253 -54.69 -23.77 -29.12
CA VAL A 253 -55.93 -24.18 -29.81
C VAL A 253 -56.76 -25.08 -28.95
N LEU A 254 -56.18 -26.06 -28.23
CA LEU A 254 -56.87 -26.91 -27.28
C LEU A 254 -57.44 -26.12 -26.10
N ALA A 255 -56.63 -25.20 -25.54
CA ALA A 255 -57.09 -24.32 -24.44
C ALA A 255 -58.30 -23.45 -24.85
N ARG A 256 -58.23 -22.83 -26.04
CA ARG A 256 -59.36 -22.06 -26.62
C ARG A 256 -60.56 -22.91 -26.95
N TRP A 257 -60.31 -24.15 -27.45
CA TRP A 257 -61.39 -25.11 -27.70
C TRP A 257 -62.07 -25.52 -26.40
N HIS A 258 -61.31 -25.83 -25.34
CA HIS A 258 -61.85 -26.16 -24.03
C HIS A 258 -62.65 -25.01 -23.40
N GLU A 259 -62.17 -23.78 -23.60
CA GLU A 259 -62.82 -22.56 -23.13
C GLU A 259 -64.13 -22.37 -23.89
N PHE A 260 -64.14 -22.50 -25.19
CA PHE A 260 -65.32 -22.40 -26.06
C PHE A 260 -66.37 -23.48 -25.73
N VAL A 261 -65.94 -24.73 -25.61
CA VAL A 261 -66.87 -25.86 -25.27
C VAL A 261 -67.27 -25.79 -23.82
N GLY A 262 -66.40 -25.39 -22.89
CA GLY A 262 -66.63 -25.26 -21.45
C GLY A 262 -67.65 -24.15 -21.12
N THR A 263 -67.73 -23.08 -21.91
CA THR A 263 -68.69 -21.98 -21.73
C THR A 263 -70.11 -22.34 -22.19
N GLY A 264 -70.32 -23.50 -22.76
CA GLY A 264 -71.64 -23.93 -23.27
C GLY A 264 -72.15 -23.15 -24.47
N GLU A 265 -71.31 -22.30 -25.08
CA GLU A 265 -71.67 -21.51 -26.29
C GLU A 265 -72.00 -22.41 -27.50
N PHE A 266 -71.27 -23.52 -27.61
CA PHE A 266 -71.50 -24.49 -28.65
C PHE A 266 -72.94 -25.12 -28.57
N MET A 267 -73.43 -25.33 -27.37
CA MET A 267 -74.76 -25.87 -27.20
C MET A 267 -75.87 -24.82 -27.30
N ARG A 268 -75.54 -23.54 -27.28
CA ARG A 268 -76.48 -22.43 -27.49
C ARG A 268 -76.59 -22.01 -28.96
N ALA A 269 -75.62 -22.41 -29.75
CA ALA A 269 -75.56 -22.11 -31.22
C ALA A 269 -76.19 -23.21 -32.09
N MET A 270 -76.57 -24.37 -31.51
CA MET A 270 -77.43 -25.41 -32.10
C MET A 270 -78.89 -25.20 -31.64
#